data_13d7ec44f1ed254ddb6ce9e588da0fc3
#
_entry.id   13d7ec44f1ed254ddb6ce9e588da0fc3
#
_cell.length_a   1.000
_cell.length_b   1.000
_cell.length_c   1.000
_cell.angle_alpha   90.00
_cell.angle_beta   90.00
_cell.angle_gamma   90.00
#
_symmetry.space_group_name_H-M   'P 1'
#
loop_
_entity.id
_entity.type
_entity.pdbx_description
1 polymer ?
#
loop_
_entity_poly.entity_id
_entity_poly.type
_entity_poly.pdbx_seq_one_letter_code
_entity_poly.pdbx_strand_id
1 'polypeptide(L)'
;MDDGGLKRFQKRMRAIPEEVRKTVGPALVASAEEIANMQRSLAPVDDGDLRASIAVTGPGETTPPYSQPGGSRVAGVNEAFITAGNSDVRYAHLQEFGTKHHLAQPYFWPGFRLTRKRALARVKRAISKAVRDTGK
;
A
#
# COMPACT_ATOMS: atom_id res chain seq x y z
N MET A 1 9.01 14.34 7.69
CA MET A 1 7.63 13.85 7.69
C MET A 1 7.52 12.61 8.56
N ASP A 2 6.56 12.59 9.45
CA ASP A 2 6.31 11.42 10.29
C ASP A 2 5.71 10.30 9.44
N ASP A 3 6.33 9.14 9.44
CA ASP A 3 5.86 7.97 8.70
C ASP A 3 4.95 7.06 9.54
N GLY A 4 4.57 7.53 10.74
CA GLY A 4 3.68 6.76 11.63
C GLY A 4 4.32 5.50 12.20
N GLY A 5 5.65 5.46 12.25
CA GLY A 5 6.39 4.30 12.75
C GLY A 5 6.67 3.26 11.68
N LEU A 6 6.47 3.61 10.41
CA LEU A 6 6.63 2.66 9.30
C LEU A 6 8.05 2.09 9.20
N LYS A 7 9.08 2.93 9.34
CA LYS A 7 10.47 2.45 9.28
C LYS A 7 10.79 1.47 10.39
N ARG A 8 10.33 1.76 11.60
CA ARG A 8 10.51 0.86 12.75
C ARG A 8 9.80 -0.47 12.51
N PHE A 9 8.59 -0.41 11.96
CA PHE A 9 7.81 -1.59 11.61
C PHE A 9 8.54 -2.43 10.55
N GLN A 10 9.06 -1.81 9.51
CA GLN A 10 9.79 -2.52 8.45
C GLN A 10 11.03 -3.22 8.98
N LYS A 11 11.76 -2.58 9.91
CA LYS A 11 12.92 -3.19 10.55
C LYS A 11 12.53 -4.42 11.34
N ARG A 12 11.42 -4.34 12.08
CA ARG A 12 10.91 -5.49 12.86
C ARG A 12 10.46 -6.62 11.94
N MET A 13 9.83 -6.31 10.81
CA MET A 13 9.42 -7.31 9.84
C MET A 13 10.60 -8.10 9.28
N ARG A 14 11.72 -7.41 9.00
CA ARG A 14 12.92 -8.08 8.48
C ARG A 14 13.54 -9.05 9.48
N ALA A 15 13.35 -8.80 10.78
CA ALA A 15 13.88 -9.63 11.85
C ALA A 15 13.01 -10.86 12.15
N ILE A 16 11.82 -10.97 11.56
CA ILE A 16 10.88 -12.06 11.83
C ILE A 16 11.27 -13.30 11.02
N PRO A 17 11.19 -14.50 11.61
CA PRO A 17 11.43 -15.75 10.87
C PRO A 17 10.53 -15.89 9.64
N GLU A 18 11.05 -16.52 8.61
CA GLU A 18 10.35 -16.67 7.34
C GLU A 18 8.98 -17.32 7.48
N GLU A 19 8.86 -18.32 8.35
CA GLU A 19 7.59 -19.02 8.60
C GLU A 19 6.51 -18.07 9.12
N VAL A 20 6.89 -17.19 10.04
CA VAL A 20 5.97 -16.18 10.58
C VAL A 20 5.58 -15.17 9.51
N ARG A 21 6.54 -14.78 8.68
CA ARG A 21 6.27 -13.84 7.57
C ARG A 21 5.24 -14.38 6.59
N LYS A 22 5.33 -15.67 6.26
CA LYS A 22 4.36 -16.32 5.38
C LYS A 22 2.95 -16.30 5.96
N THR A 23 2.84 -16.51 7.26
CA THR A 23 1.56 -16.48 7.96
C THR A 23 0.96 -15.08 7.99
N VAL A 24 1.79 -14.05 8.01
CA VAL A 24 1.38 -12.65 8.11
C VAL A 24 1.00 -12.05 6.73
N GLY A 25 1.45 -12.69 5.64
CA GLY A 25 1.20 -12.18 4.29
C GLY A 25 -0.24 -11.80 4.00
N PRO A 26 -1.24 -12.66 4.28
CA PRO A 26 -2.64 -12.32 4.06
C PRO A 26 -3.11 -11.07 4.82
N ALA A 27 -2.65 -10.89 6.07
CA ALA A 27 -2.99 -9.71 6.84
C ALA A 27 -2.36 -8.44 6.24
N LEU A 28 -1.15 -8.57 5.71
CA LEU A 28 -0.46 -7.47 5.05
C LEU A 28 -1.23 -7.01 3.80
N VAL A 29 -1.67 -7.97 2.97
CA VAL A 29 -2.46 -7.68 1.77
C VAL A 29 -3.81 -7.09 2.15
N ALA A 30 -4.50 -7.63 3.16
CA ALA A 30 -5.79 -7.11 3.61
C ALA A 30 -5.67 -5.66 4.10
N SER A 31 -4.59 -5.35 4.81
CA SER A 31 -4.33 -3.97 5.28
C SER A 31 -4.04 -3.03 4.13
N ALA A 32 -3.28 -3.48 3.13
CA ALA A 32 -3.03 -2.69 1.93
C ALA A 32 -4.33 -2.44 1.14
N GLU A 33 -5.22 -3.43 1.06
CA GLU A 33 -6.53 -3.26 0.41
C GLU A 33 -7.40 -2.24 1.15
N GLU A 34 -7.36 -2.21 2.48
CA GLU A 34 -8.10 -1.21 3.25
C GLU A 34 -7.63 0.20 2.91
N ILE A 35 -6.30 0.39 2.82
CA ILE A 35 -5.73 1.68 2.42
C ILE A 35 -6.15 2.02 0.99
N ALA A 36 -6.02 1.06 0.07
CA ALA A 36 -6.36 1.26 -1.33
C ALA A 36 -7.84 1.62 -1.52
N ASN A 37 -8.73 0.99 -0.76
CA ASN A 37 -10.15 1.31 -0.82
C ASN A 37 -10.44 2.75 -0.39
N MET A 38 -9.74 3.24 0.64
CA MET A 38 -9.88 4.64 1.05
C MET A 38 -9.37 5.58 -0.05
N GLN A 39 -8.25 5.24 -0.67
CA GLN A 39 -7.70 6.02 -1.79
C GLN A 39 -8.68 6.05 -2.96
N ARG A 40 -9.29 4.92 -3.28
CA ARG A 40 -10.30 4.85 -4.35
C ARG A 40 -11.50 5.74 -4.05
N SER A 41 -11.93 5.78 -2.79
CA SER A 41 -13.06 6.62 -2.39
C SER A 41 -12.75 8.12 -2.50
N LEU A 42 -11.48 8.50 -2.40
CA LEU A 42 -11.04 9.89 -2.49
C LEU A 42 -10.64 10.30 -3.91
N ALA A 43 -10.44 9.32 -4.80
CA ALA A 43 -10.04 9.61 -6.19
C ALA A 43 -11.16 10.35 -6.93
N PRO A 44 -10.83 11.25 -7.87
CA PRO A 44 -11.84 11.98 -8.65
C PRO A 44 -12.84 11.03 -9.32
N VAL A 45 -14.13 11.32 -9.17
CA VAL A 45 -15.22 10.45 -9.65
C VAL A 45 -15.33 10.47 -11.16
N ASP A 46 -14.97 11.59 -11.79
CA ASP A 46 -15.11 11.78 -13.23
C ASP A 46 -14.22 10.85 -14.05
N ASP A 47 -13.23 10.24 -13.41
CA ASP A 47 -12.29 9.35 -14.08
C ASP A 47 -12.24 8.00 -13.38
N GLY A 48 -13.12 7.10 -13.81
CA GLY A 48 -13.15 5.75 -13.28
C GLY A 48 -11.87 4.95 -13.56
N ASP A 49 -11.14 5.31 -14.62
CA ASP A 49 -9.90 4.63 -14.98
C ASP A 49 -8.81 4.89 -13.94
N LEU A 50 -8.73 6.12 -13.42
CA LEU A 50 -7.78 6.44 -12.35
C LEU A 50 -8.09 5.63 -11.10
N ARG A 51 -9.35 5.60 -10.68
CA ARG A 51 -9.78 4.82 -9.51
C ARG A 51 -9.46 3.34 -9.70
N ALA A 52 -9.76 2.80 -10.87
CA ALA A 52 -9.52 1.40 -11.17
C ALA A 52 -8.03 1.05 -11.25
N SER A 53 -7.17 2.06 -11.48
CA SER A 53 -5.72 1.85 -11.55
C SER A 53 -5.05 1.74 -10.18
N ILE A 54 -5.76 2.04 -9.09
CA ILE A 54 -5.22 1.87 -7.75
C ILE A 54 -5.16 0.38 -7.47
N ALA A 55 -3.96 -0.13 -7.27
CA ALA A 55 -3.73 -1.57 -7.17
C ALA A 55 -2.91 -1.92 -5.93
N VAL A 56 -3.18 -3.09 -5.38
CA VAL A 56 -2.38 -3.71 -4.33
C VAL A 56 -1.54 -4.81 -4.96
N THR A 57 -0.23 -4.76 -4.71
CA THR A 57 0.71 -5.77 -5.18
C THR A 57 1.20 -6.53 -3.95
N GLY A 58 0.87 -7.81 -3.88
CA GLY A 58 1.26 -8.66 -2.76
C GLY A 58 2.68 -9.19 -2.85
N PRO A 59 3.13 -9.94 -1.82
CA PRO A 59 4.48 -10.47 -1.81
C PRO A 59 4.76 -11.33 -3.05
N GLY A 60 5.92 -11.09 -3.66
CA GLY A 60 6.35 -11.81 -4.86
C GLY A 60 5.78 -11.32 -6.18
N GLU A 61 4.79 -10.44 -6.14
CA GLU A 61 4.15 -9.91 -7.34
C GLU A 61 4.86 -8.65 -7.83
N THR A 62 4.59 -8.27 -9.07
CA THR A 62 5.19 -7.08 -9.71
C THR A 62 4.14 -5.98 -9.83
N THR A 63 4.53 -4.74 -9.49
CA THR A 63 3.64 -3.60 -9.64
C THR A 63 3.38 -3.30 -11.12
N PRO A 64 2.22 -2.69 -11.45
CA PRO A 64 1.89 -2.38 -12.85
C PRO A 64 2.92 -1.45 -13.48
N PRO A 65 3.20 -1.60 -14.79
CA PRO A 65 4.07 -0.67 -15.50
C PRO A 65 3.54 0.76 -15.39
N TYR A 66 4.46 1.71 -15.25
CA TYR A 66 4.14 3.14 -15.12
C TYR A 66 3.34 3.51 -13.88
N SER A 67 3.17 2.58 -12.95
CA SER A 67 2.49 2.88 -11.68
C SER A 67 3.35 3.79 -10.80
N GLN A 68 2.68 4.54 -9.93
CA GLN A 68 3.33 5.45 -8.99
C GLN A 68 3.00 5.05 -7.55
N PRO A 69 3.91 5.20 -6.63
CA PRO A 69 5.31 5.58 -6.85
C PRO A 69 6.20 4.43 -7.34
N GLY A 70 7.24 4.79 -8.06
CA GLY A 70 8.36 3.90 -8.35
C GLY A 70 8.29 3.04 -9.60
N GLY A 71 7.20 3.07 -10.36
CA GLY A 71 7.08 2.27 -11.56
C GLY A 71 7.02 0.77 -11.28
N SER A 72 7.40 -0.04 -12.25
CA SER A 72 7.36 -1.50 -12.12
C SER A 72 8.41 -1.99 -11.12
N ARG A 73 7.97 -2.67 -10.06
CA ARG A 73 8.83 -3.22 -9.01
C ARG A 73 8.28 -4.55 -8.51
N VAL A 74 9.17 -5.41 -8.02
CA VAL A 74 8.78 -6.70 -7.43
C VAL A 74 8.71 -6.55 -5.91
N ALA A 75 7.60 -6.96 -5.32
CA ALA A 75 7.44 -6.95 -3.87
C ALA A 75 8.21 -8.13 -3.26
N GLY A 76 8.93 -7.87 -2.16
CA GLY A 76 9.61 -8.91 -1.41
C GLY A 76 8.63 -9.81 -0.65
N VAL A 77 9.17 -10.78 0.08
CA VAL A 77 8.34 -11.77 0.80
C VAL A 77 7.54 -11.17 1.95
N ASN A 78 7.96 -10.01 2.43
CA ASN A 78 7.31 -9.32 3.56
C ASN A 78 6.86 -7.92 3.18
N GLU A 79 6.61 -7.69 1.89
CA GLU A 79 6.20 -6.39 1.38
C GLU A 79 4.88 -6.48 0.64
N ALA A 80 4.11 -5.39 0.68
CA ALA A 80 2.98 -5.16 -0.20
C ALA A 80 3.03 -3.71 -0.64
N PHE A 81 2.76 -3.48 -1.91
CA PHE A 81 2.77 -2.13 -2.48
C PHE A 81 1.35 -1.70 -2.84
N ILE A 82 1.09 -0.41 -2.66
CA ILE A 82 -0.13 0.23 -3.14
C ILE A 82 0.31 1.25 -4.16
N THR A 83 -0.23 1.15 -5.37
CA THR A 83 0.17 2.03 -6.47
C THR A 83 -1.06 2.58 -7.19
N ALA A 84 -0.86 3.69 -7.89
CA ALA A 84 -1.88 4.28 -8.77
C ALA A 84 -1.25 4.49 -10.14
N GLY A 85 -2.05 4.27 -11.18
CA GLY A 85 -1.60 4.40 -12.56
C GLY A 85 -1.13 3.08 -13.14
N ASN A 86 -1.12 3.01 -14.48
CA ASN A 86 -0.65 1.87 -15.26
C ASN A 86 -0.34 2.36 -16.67
N SER A 87 -0.18 1.42 -17.62
CA SER A 87 0.12 1.79 -19.02
C SER A 87 -0.92 2.71 -19.65
N ASP A 88 -2.19 2.54 -19.26
CA ASP A 88 -3.29 3.34 -19.79
C ASP A 88 -3.54 4.61 -19.00
N VAL A 89 -3.13 4.63 -17.71
CA VAL A 89 -3.36 5.75 -16.81
C VAL A 89 -2.01 6.23 -16.26
N ARG A 90 -1.36 7.12 -17.02
CA ARG A 90 -0.03 7.63 -16.65
C ARG A 90 -0.07 8.96 -15.93
N TYR A 91 -1.27 9.51 -15.70
CA TYR A 91 -1.46 10.84 -15.13
C TYR A 91 -1.80 10.83 -13.63
N ALA A 92 -1.70 9.69 -12.96
CA ALA A 92 -2.08 9.55 -11.56
C ALA A 92 -1.38 10.58 -10.66
N HIS A 93 -0.08 10.79 -10.87
CA HIS A 93 0.68 11.76 -10.06
C HIS A 93 0.26 13.20 -10.33
N LEU A 94 -0.25 13.48 -11.52
CA LEU A 94 -0.71 14.83 -11.88
C LEU A 94 -1.98 15.18 -11.11
N GLN A 95 -2.86 14.20 -10.88
CA GLN A 95 -4.05 14.42 -10.04
C GLN A 95 -3.66 14.65 -8.58
N GLU A 96 -2.68 13.90 -8.08
CA GLU A 96 -2.25 14.02 -6.69
C GLU A 96 -1.62 15.39 -6.40
N PHE A 97 -0.72 15.84 -7.27
CA PHE A 97 0.10 17.03 -7.02
C PHE A 97 -0.29 18.26 -7.85
N GLY A 98 -1.15 18.06 -8.83
CA GLY A 98 -1.55 19.13 -9.74
C GLY A 98 -0.50 19.45 -10.79
N THR A 99 -0.86 20.36 -11.69
CA THR A 99 0.01 20.86 -12.74
C THR A 99 -0.12 22.37 -12.81
N LYS A 100 0.65 23.00 -13.73
CA LYS A 100 0.57 24.43 -13.99
C LYS A 100 -0.86 24.86 -14.37
N HIS A 101 -1.63 23.98 -15.00
CA HIS A 101 -2.96 24.28 -15.52
C HIS A 101 -4.09 23.56 -14.78
N HIS A 102 -3.77 22.72 -13.82
CA HIS A 102 -4.75 21.93 -13.07
C HIS A 102 -4.47 22.00 -11.58
N LEU A 103 -5.51 22.26 -10.80
CA LEU A 103 -5.41 22.18 -9.35
C LEU A 103 -5.23 20.72 -8.93
N ALA A 104 -4.45 20.52 -7.88
CA ALA A 104 -4.29 19.19 -7.28
C ALA A 104 -5.61 18.69 -6.72
N GLN A 105 -5.89 17.41 -6.90
CA GLN A 105 -7.02 16.70 -6.25
C GLN A 105 -6.44 15.49 -5.55
N PRO A 106 -5.79 15.68 -4.38
CA PRO A 106 -5.09 14.60 -3.69
C PRO A 106 -6.04 13.47 -3.27
N TYR A 107 -5.63 12.25 -3.47
CA TYR A 107 -6.39 11.06 -3.10
C TYR A 107 -5.50 9.98 -2.51
N PHE A 108 -4.26 9.85 -3.01
CA PHE A 108 -3.36 8.75 -2.68
C PHE A 108 -2.81 8.90 -1.25
N TRP A 109 -2.12 10.00 -0.97
CA TRP A 109 -1.53 10.22 0.33
C TRP A 109 -2.56 10.52 1.42
N PRO A 110 -3.62 11.30 1.16
CA PRO A 110 -4.72 11.42 2.15
C PRO A 110 -5.34 10.09 2.50
N GLY A 111 -5.58 9.22 1.52
CA GLY A 111 -6.13 7.88 1.79
C GLY A 111 -5.21 7.06 2.68
N PHE A 112 -3.91 7.11 2.42
CA PHE A 112 -2.91 6.45 3.26
C PHE A 112 -2.93 7.02 4.69
N ARG A 113 -2.89 8.34 4.83
CA ARG A 113 -2.86 8.99 6.15
C ARG A 113 -4.08 8.67 7.00
N LEU A 114 -5.25 8.57 6.38
CA LEU A 114 -6.50 8.29 7.11
C LEU A 114 -6.57 6.86 7.65
N THR A 115 -5.88 5.92 7.02
CA THR A 115 -6.03 4.49 7.32
C THR A 115 -4.78 3.82 7.89
N ARG A 116 -3.62 4.48 7.81
CA ARG A 116 -2.33 3.83 8.14
C ARG A 116 -2.26 3.23 9.53
N LYS A 117 -2.80 3.92 10.54
CA LYS A 117 -2.72 3.44 11.94
C LYS A 117 -3.49 2.16 12.12
N ARG A 118 -4.69 2.09 11.57
CA ARG A 118 -5.54 0.88 11.65
C ARG A 118 -4.93 -0.26 10.88
N ALA A 119 -4.43 0.02 9.68
CA ALA A 119 -3.81 -1.00 8.83
C ALA A 119 -2.56 -1.59 9.48
N LEU A 120 -1.67 -0.75 10.01
CA LEU A 120 -0.47 -1.20 10.70
C LEU A 120 -0.80 -1.97 11.98
N ALA A 121 -1.83 -1.54 12.73
CA ALA A 121 -2.26 -2.25 13.93
C ALA A 121 -2.74 -3.65 13.61
N ARG A 122 -3.46 -3.82 12.49
CA ARG A 122 -3.92 -5.15 12.04
C ARG A 122 -2.73 -6.07 11.76
N VAL A 123 -1.72 -5.57 11.06
CA VAL A 123 -0.54 -6.37 10.73
C VAL A 123 0.24 -6.72 11.99
N LYS A 124 0.40 -5.76 12.90
CA LYS A 124 1.08 -6.01 14.18
C LYS A 124 0.38 -7.09 14.99
N ARG A 125 -0.95 -7.08 15.04
CA ARG A 125 -1.72 -8.13 15.73
C ARG A 125 -1.53 -9.50 15.08
N ALA A 126 -1.50 -9.54 13.75
CA ALA A 126 -1.27 -10.79 13.02
C ALA A 126 0.13 -11.35 13.31
N ILE A 127 1.13 -10.50 13.37
CA ILE A 127 2.50 -10.89 13.71
C ILE A 127 2.55 -11.47 15.14
N SER A 128 1.95 -10.76 16.10
CA SER A 128 1.93 -11.17 17.49
C SER A 128 1.25 -12.53 17.65
N LYS A 129 0.13 -12.75 16.96
CA LYS A 129 -0.58 -14.02 16.99
C LYS A 129 0.27 -15.13 16.37
N ALA A 130 0.89 -14.88 15.22
CA ALA A 130 1.71 -15.86 14.53
C ALA A 130 2.91 -16.29 15.39
N VAL A 131 3.56 -15.33 16.05
CA VAL A 131 4.69 -15.61 16.94
C VAL A 131 4.25 -16.48 18.13
N ARG A 132 3.10 -16.18 18.72
CA ARG A 132 2.56 -16.99 19.83
C ARG A 132 2.25 -18.42 19.37
N ASP A 133 1.65 -18.56 18.19
CA ASP A 133 1.26 -19.87 17.67
C ASP A 133 2.48 -20.73 17.32
N THR A 134 3.57 -20.12 16.85
CA THR A 134 4.80 -20.87 16.55
C THR A 134 5.63 -21.16 17.80
N GLY A 135 5.41 -20.42 18.88
CA GLY A 135 6.10 -20.62 20.15
C GLY A 135 5.54 -21.75 21.01
N LYS A 136 4.50 -22.42 20.53
CA LYS A 136 3.90 -23.56 21.26
C LYS A 136 4.54 -24.91 20.82
#